data_28ade38cefbc263dac708cc4b78683d7
#
_entry.id   28ade38cefbc263dac708cc4b78683d7
#
_cell.length_a   1.000
_cell.length_b   1.000
_cell.length_c   1.000
_cell.angle_alpha   90.00
_cell.angle_beta   90.00
_cell.angle_gamma   90.00
#
_symmetry.space_group_name_H-M   'P 1'
#
loop_
_entity.id
_entity.type
_entity.pdbx_description
1 polymer ?
#
loop_
_entity_poly.entity_id
_entity_poly.type
_entity_poly.pdbx_seq_one_letter_code
_entity_poly.pdbx_strand_id
1 'polypeptide(L)'
;ITLLWLMVAGLLNRWYKAKLGLVLGISYAMTGLGGACFNFIGQFILGPNLLTEPTWRDLYLFYGIAAAILSIPFTLFCIRSHPEDVGLKAYGAEIQAGEVISSENLELPGIPAKQAYKKWYFYVLIIAGCLFNIGGIYPQHFTTFYQTVCAVDASGVAIPDLMIMSGTLEGCCMIGMAVGKVSIGAIESKSIQAALIFGSVAGVIGLLGIWYGGFNKVLPVLFFGGFIFGMLYPLVTTALPYITRLLFGEKDYDKIYSVVLMPVNLVGAFAASGLALIYQGPGWNTFFIVGIGVAIMCFVVGSVVVKFGVKDYRGDKVQSAQAA
;
A
#
# COMPACT_ATOMS: atom_id res chain seq x y z
N ILE A 1 -2.03 -8.83 8.07
CA ILE A 1 -2.23 -7.79 7.02
C ILE A 1 -3.16 -8.33 5.93
N THR A 2 -2.92 -9.52 5.37
CA THR A 2 -3.72 -10.11 4.27
C THR A 2 -5.20 -10.28 4.66
N LEU A 3 -5.49 -10.75 5.88
CA LEU A 3 -6.86 -10.91 6.39
C LEU A 3 -7.61 -9.58 6.43
N LEU A 4 -6.96 -8.49 6.85
CA LEU A 4 -7.58 -7.16 6.91
C LEU A 4 -8.04 -6.69 5.53
N TRP A 5 -7.20 -6.84 4.51
CA TRP A 5 -7.52 -6.41 3.15
C TRP A 5 -8.66 -7.22 2.53
N LEU A 6 -8.65 -8.54 2.71
CA LEU A 6 -9.69 -9.43 2.20
C LEU A 6 -11.03 -9.23 2.93
N MET A 7 -11.01 -9.06 4.26
CA MET A 7 -12.23 -8.89 5.05
C MET A 7 -12.94 -7.57 4.73
N VAL A 8 -12.19 -6.46 4.64
CA VAL A 8 -12.77 -5.14 4.30
C VAL A 8 -13.36 -5.16 2.90
N ALA A 9 -12.62 -5.69 1.91
CA ALA A 9 -13.12 -5.80 0.55
C ALA A 9 -14.36 -6.70 0.46
N GLY A 10 -14.35 -7.84 1.13
CA GLY A 10 -15.48 -8.78 1.18
C GLY A 10 -16.74 -8.19 1.84
N LEU A 11 -16.56 -7.47 2.95
CA LEU A 11 -17.66 -6.79 3.62
C LEU A 11 -18.27 -5.71 2.72
N LEU A 12 -17.44 -4.81 2.20
CA LEU A 12 -17.92 -3.71 1.36
C LEU A 12 -18.58 -4.19 0.06
N ASN A 13 -18.10 -5.29 -0.52
CA ASN A 13 -18.71 -5.89 -1.72
C ASN A 13 -20.11 -6.43 -1.48
N ARG A 14 -20.45 -6.82 -0.24
CA ARG A 14 -21.81 -7.25 0.14
C ARG A 14 -22.75 -6.06 0.32
N TRP A 15 -22.25 -4.93 0.86
CA TRP A 15 -23.04 -3.74 1.16
C TRP A 15 -23.21 -2.79 -0.03
N TYR A 16 -22.22 -2.76 -0.95
CA TYR A 16 -22.18 -1.80 -2.07
C TYR A 16 -22.08 -2.54 -3.40
N LYS A 17 -23.16 -2.47 -4.20
CA LYS A 17 -23.17 -2.93 -5.59
C LYS A 17 -22.84 -1.80 -6.57
N ALA A 18 -23.22 -0.56 -6.21
CA ALA A 18 -22.82 0.64 -6.95
C ALA A 18 -21.72 1.41 -6.20
N LYS A 19 -20.83 2.08 -6.94
CA LYS A 19 -19.72 2.92 -6.41
C LYS A 19 -18.74 2.19 -5.49
N LEU A 20 -18.66 0.86 -5.59
CA LEU A 20 -17.80 0.02 -4.73
C LEU A 20 -16.33 0.50 -4.72
N GLY A 21 -15.77 0.85 -5.89
CA GLY A 21 -14.39 1.34 -6.00
C GLY A 21 -14.13 2.62 -5.20
N LEU A 22 -15.07 3.56 -5.19
CA LEU A 22 -14.97 4.78 -4.40
C LEU A 22 -14.95 4.48 -2.90
N VAL A 23 -15.89 3.61 -2.45
CA VAL A 23 -15.99 3.25 -1.03
C VAL A 23 -14.77 2.47 -0.56
N LEU A 24 -14.27 1.54 -1.36
CA LEU A 24 -13.00 0.85 -1.10
C LEU A 24 -11.82 1.81 -1.02
N GLY A 25 -11.73 2.76 -1.98
CA GLY A 25 -10.68 3.78 -2.00
C GLY A 25 -10.69 4.64 -0.74
N ILE A 26 -11.86 5.12 -0.31
CA ILE A 26 -12.02 5.89 0.94
C ILE A 26 -11.63 5.04 2.15
N SER A 27 -12.15 3.81 2.25
CA SER A 27 -11.86 2.92 3.37
C SER A 27 -10.37 2.61 3.50
N TYR A 28 -9.69 2.39 2.38
CA TYR A 28 -8.25 2.16 2.39
C TYR A 28 -7.44 3.45 2.63
N ALA A 29 -7.92 4.62 2.22
CA ALA A 29 -7.28 5.90 2.54
C ALA A 29 -7.27 6.17 4.05
N MET A 30 -8.30 5.75 4.79
CA MET A 30 -8.36 5.87 6.24
C MET A 30 -7.20 5.19 6.96
N THR A 31 -6.60 4.14 6.37
CA THR A 31 -5.39 3.51 6.96
C THR A 31 -4.20 4.47 6.96
N GLY A 32 -4.06 5.33 5.96
CA GLY A 32 -3.03 6.36 5.90
C GLY A 32 -3.28 7.49 6.90
N LEU A 33 -4.52 7.99 6.96
CA LEU A 33 -4.90 9.03 7.91
C LEU A 33 -4.80 8.56 9.37
N GLY A 34 -5.29 7.35 9.66
CA GLY A 34 -5.15 6.73 10.98
C GLY A 34 -3.68 6.55 11.35
N GLY A 35 -2.87 6.02 10.44
CA GLY A 35 -1.42 5.90 10.64
C GLY A 35 -0.75 7.24 10.95
N ALA A 36 -1.07 8.30 10.22
CA ALA A 36 -0.55 9.64 10.48
C ALA A 36 -0.96 10.15 11.88
N CYS A 37 -2.25 10.04 12.24
CA CYS A 37 -2.72 10.44 13.56
C CYS A 37 -1.98 9.70 14.69
N PHE A 38 -1.85 8.37 14.57
CA PHE A 38 -1.15 7.58 15.59
C PHE A 38 0.35 7.87 15.63
N ASN A 39 1.00 8.17 14.50
CA ASN A 39 2.40 8.59 14.49
C ASN A 39 2.59 9.93 15.19
N PHE A 40 1.71 10.93 14.94
CA PHE A 40 1.79 12.21 15.62
C PHE A 40 1.50 12.09 17.13
N ILE A 41 0.50 11.32 17.53
CA ILE A 41 0.21 11.06 18.94
C ILE A 41 1.40 10.33 19.60
N GLY A 42 1.96 9.33 18.90
CA GLY A 42 3.08 8.56 19.42
C GLY A 42 4.31 9.39 19.73
N GLN A 43 4.66 10.35 18.87
CA GLN A 43 5.79 11.24 19.15
C GLN A 43 5.57 12.15 20.37
N PHE A 44 4.33 12.57 20.66
CA PHE A 44 4.03 13.33 21.88
C PHE A 44 4.13 12.46 23.14
N ILE A 45 3.69 11.19 23.08
CA ILE A 45 3.79 10.26 24.22
C ILE A 45 5.25 9.89 24.50
N LEU A 46 6.05 9.64 23.45
CA LEU A 46 7.46 9.34 23.61
C LEU A 46 8.27 10.54 24.10
N GLY A 47 7.90 11.76 23.68
CA GLY A 47 8.50 13.01 24.15
C GLY A 47 10.01 13.12 23.90
N PRO A 48 10.67 14.13 24.50
CA PRO A 48 12.10 14.33 24.37
C PRO A 48 12.95 13.26 25.11
N ASN A 49 12.34 12.50 26.02
CA ASN A 49 12.99 11.49 26.85
C ASN A 49 13.14 10.13 26.16
N LEU A 50 12.90 10.05 24.85
CA LEU A 50 12.99 8.81 24.04
C LEU A 50 14.29 8.03 24.26
N LEU A 51 15.39 8.71 24.60
CA LEU A 51 16.71 8.14 24.79
C LEU A 51 17.04 7.77 26.25
N THR A 52 16.30 8.32 27.20
CA THR A 52 16.64 8.22 28.63
C THR A 52 15.69 7.30 29.43
N GLU A 53 14.42 7.19 29.00
CA GLU A 53 13.43 6.35 29.69
C GLU A 53 12.68 5.44 28.72
N PRO A 54 12.31 4.19 29.11
CA PRO A 54 11.62 3.24 28.24
C PRO A 54 10.12 3.58 28.12
N THR A 55 9.78 4.77 27.64
CA THR A 55 8.40 5.24 27.43
C THR A 55 7.67 4.48 26.31
N TRP A 56 8.38 3.63 25.57
CA TRP A 56 7.76 2.78 24.55
C TRP A 56 6.67 1.85 25.10
N ARG A 57 6.76 1.44 26.39
CA ARG A 57 5.74 0.61 27.04
C ARG A 57 4.43 1.36 27.19
N ASP A 58 4.49 2.62 27.58
CA ASP A 58 3.31 3.50 27.72
C ASP A 58 2.67 3.74 26.37
N LEU A 59 3.47 3.91 25.31
CA LEU A 59 3.00 4.03 23.94
C LEU A 59 2.26 2.76 23.48
N TYR A 60 2.84 1.58 23.69
CA TYR A 60 2.17 0.33 23.35
C TYR A 60 0.89 0.10 24.15
N LEU A 61 0.90 0.44 25.43
CA LEU A 61 -0.28 0.37 26.29
C LEU A 61 -1.39 1.32 25.78
N PHE A 62 -1.02 2.56 25.45
CA PHE A 62 -1.95 3.53 24.86
C PHE A 62 -2.54 3.00 23.54
N TYR A 63 -1.71 2.50 22.62
CA TYR A 63 -2.20 1.95 21.35
C TYR A 63 -3.09 0.73 21.55
N GLY A 64 -2.74 -0.16 22.48
CA GLY A 64 -3.55 -1.32 22.82
C GLY A 64 -4.93 -0.94 23.35
N ILE A 65 -4.99 0.00 24.31
CA ILE A 65 -6.24 0.50 24.89
C ILE A 65 -7.05 1.25 23.82
N ALA A 66 -6.44 2.15 23.06
CA ALA A 66 -7.11 2.89 21.99
C ALA A 66 -7.69 1.96 20.92
N ALA A 67 -6.92 0.98 20.47
CA ALA A 67 -7.39 -0.03 19.54
C ALA A 67 -8.57 -0.83 20.10
N ALA A 68 -8.50 -1.27 21.36
CA ALA A 68 -9.58 -2.02 22.00
C ALA A 68 -10.86 -1.18 22.12
N ILE A 69 -10.76 0.07 22.61
CA ILE A 69 -11.92 0.96 22.79
C ILE A 69 -12.54 1.34 21.44
N LEU A 70 -11.75 1.58 20.43
CA LEU A 70 -12.24 1.98 19.11
C LEU A 70 -12.76 0.80 18.30
N SER A 71 -12.06 -0.36 18.29
CA SER A 71 -12.43 -1.45 17.40
C SER A 71 -13.48 -2.39 17.98
N ILE A 72 -13.42 -2.74 19.26
CA ILE A 72 -14.33 -3.75 19.84
C ILE A 72 -15.80 -3.31 19.79
N PRO A 73 -16.19 -2.11 20.30
CA PRO A 73 -17.58 -1.67 20.24
C PRO A 73 -18.08 -1.53 18.79
N PHE A 74 -17.25 -0.93 17.91
CA PHE A 74 -17.63 -0.79 16.51
C PHE A 74 -17.87 -2.13 15.82
N THR A 75 -16.99 -3.11 16.06
CA THR A 75 -17.11 -4.44 15.46
C THR A 75 -18.34 -5.17 15.98
N LEU A 76 -18.62 -5.10 17.28
CA LEU A 76 -19.73 -5.81 17.89
C LEU A 76 -21.10 -5.19 17.59
N PHE A 77 -21.19 -3.87 17.59
CA PHE A 77 -22.48 -3.18 17.51
C PHE A 77 -22.79 -2.58 16.14
N CYS A 78 -21.79 -2.13 15.38
CA CYS A 78 -21.98 -1.41 14.12
C CYS A 78 -21.79 -2.31 12.89
N ILE A 79 -20.82 -3.24 12.90
CA ILE A 79 -20.53 -4.05 11.73
C ILE A 79 -21.50 -5.21 11.63
N ARG A 80 -22.20 -5.31 10.50
CA ARG A 80 -23.06 -6.45 10.12
C ARG A 80 -22.54 -7.07 8.83
N SER A 81 -22.55 -8.39 8.77
CA SER A 81 -21.99 -9.13 7.64
C SER A 81 -22.80 -8.99 6.37
N HIS A 82 -24.11 -8.86 6.51
CA HIS A 82 -25.04 -8.74 5.40
C HIS A 82 -26.03 -7.60 5.64
N PRO A 83 -26.44 -6.84 4.61
CA PRO A 83 -27.45 -5.79 4.74
C PRO A 83 -28.82 -6.37 5.14
N GLU A 84 -29.12 -7.61 4.76
CA GLU A 84 -30.36 -8.30 5.12
C GLU A 84 -30.49 -8.51 6.64
N ASP A 85 -29.38 -8.64 7.38
CA ASP A 85 -29.38 -8.83 8.84
C ASP A 85 -30.04 -7.64 9.58
N VAL A 86 -30.11 -6.48 8.93
CA VAL A 86 -30.73 -5.25 9.45
C VAL A 86 -31.94 -4.80 8.61
N GLY A 87 -32.47 -5.68 7.76
CA GLY A 87 -33.65 -5.40 6.92
C GLY A 87 -33.38 -4.43 5.78
N LEU A 88 -32.11 -4.20 5.40
CA LEU A 88 -31.72 -3.32 4.31
C LEU A 88 -31.32 -4.12 3.07
N LYS A 89 -31.42 -3.49 1.90
CA LYS A 89 -30.86 -3.99 0.64
C LYS A 89 -29.48 -3.37 0.40
N ALA A 90 -28.62 -4.11 -0.33
CA ALA A 90 -27.32 -3.57 -0.72
C ALA A 90 -27.49 -2.29 -1.55
N TYR A 91 -26.64 -1.28 -1.29
CA TYR A 91 -26.69 -0.01 -2.01
C TYR A 91 -26.45 -0.22 -3.52
N GLY A 92 -27.41 0.22 -4.34
CA GLY A 92 -27.36 0.04 -5.79
C GLY A 92 -27.89 -1.30 -6.31
N ALA A 93 -28.48 -2.16 -5.47
CA ALA A 93 -29.11 -3.41 -5.90
C ALA A 93 -30.28 -3.19 -6.87
N GLU A 94 -30.99 -2.06 -6.77
CA GLU A 94 -32.12 -1.71 -7.66
C GLU A 94 -31.64 -1.31 -9.07
N ILE A 95 -30.43 -0.80 -9.21
CA ILE A 95 -29.83 -0.45 -10.51
C ILE A 95 -29.50 -1.73 -11.30
N GLN A 96 -29.12 -2.82 -10.62
CA GLN A 96 -28.87 -4.11 -11.25
C GLN A 96 -30.15 -4.91 -11.54
N ALA A 97 -31.23 -4.66 -10.83
CA ALA A 97 -32.52 -5.29 -11.08
C ALA A 97 -33.19 -4.82 -12.40
N GLY A 98 -32.78 -3.68 -12.95
CA GLY A 98 -33.20 -3.21 -14.28
C GLY A 98 -32.48 -3.89 -15.45
N GLU A 99 -31.31 -4.47 -15.21
CA GLU A 99 -30.62 -5.39 -16.11
C GLU A 99 -30.87 -6.81 -15.58
N VAL A 100 -31.93 -7.46 -16.01
CA VAL A 100 -32.21 -8.87 -15.74
C VAL A 100 -31.12 -9.72 -16.43
N ILE A 101 -29.99 -9.83 -15.77
CA ILE A 101 -29.01 -10.87 -16.06
C ILE A 101 -29.36 -12.01 -15.11
N SER A 102 -30.03 -13.02 -15.64
CA SER A 102 -30.30 -14.28 -14.95
C SER A 102 -29.01 -14.80 -14.31
N SER A 103 -29.04 -14.93 -12.98
CA SER A 103 -27.91 -15.33 -12.14
C SER A 103 -27.55 -16.82 -12.23
N GLU A 104 -28.11 -17.55 -13.17
CA GLU A 104 -27.75 -18.94 -13.45
C GLU A 104 -26.74 -18.97 -14.62
N ASN A 105 -25.47 -19.27 -14.30
CA ASN A 105 -24.36 -19.58 -15.23
C ASN A 105 -23.66 -18.41 -15.96
N LEU A 106 -23.49 -17.23 -15.36
CA LEU A 106 -22.46 -16.33 -15.85
C LEU A 106 -21.08 -16.86 -15.43
N GLU A 107 -20.42 -17.58 -16.33
CA GLU A 107 -18.98 -17.83 -16.19
C GLU A 107 -18.27 -16.47 -16.17
N LEU A 108 -17.74 -16.08 -14.99
CA LEU A 108 -16.97 -14.87 -14.86
C LEU A 108 -15.82 -14.87 -15.86
N PRO A 109 -15.61 -13.78 -16.64
CA PRO A 109 -14.57 -13.75 -17.66
C PRO A 109 -13.19 -13.84 -16.99
N GLY A 110 -12.39 -14.81 -17.43
CA GLY A 110 -11.06 -15.00 -16.88
C GLY A 110 -10.48 -16.37 -17.23
N ILE A 111 -9.20 -16.54 -16.93
CA ILE A 111 -8.52 -17.82 -17.12
C ILE A 111 -8.47 -18.60 -15.80
N PRO A 112 -8.59 -19.95 -15.85
CA PRO A 112 -8.45 -20.79 -14.66
C PRO A 112 -7.07 -20.62 -14.01
N ALA A 113 -7.00 -20.69 -12.68
CA ALA A 113 -5.75 -20.55 -11.94
C ALA A 113 -4.62 -21.48 -12.43
N LYS A 114 -4.97 -22.74 -12.76
CA LYS A 114 -3.99 -23.70 -13.30
C LYS A 114 -3.34 -23.24 -14.62
N GLN A 115 -4.05 -22.47 -15.43
CA GLN A 115 -3.51 -21.89 -16.66
C GLN A 115 -2.71 -20.62 -16.38
N ALA A 116 -3.17 -19.78 -15.46
CA ALA A 116 -2.47 -18.57 -15.04
C ALA A 116 -1.05 -18.87 -14.55
N TYR A 117 -0.88 -19.94 -13.76
CA TYR A 117 0.42 -20.33 -13.22
C TYR A 117 1.42 -20.82 -14.29
N LYS A 118 0.98 -21.15 -15.49
CA LYS A 118 1.84 -21.52 -16.60
C LYS A 118 2.34 -20.32 -17.42
N LYS A 119 1.76 -19.15 -17.22
CA LYS A 119 2.10 -17.94 -17.96
C LYS A 119 3.33 -17.26 -17.37
N TRP A 120 4.29 -16.88 -18.20
CA TRP A 120 5.52 -16.21 -17.74
C TRP A 120 5.25 -14.89 -17.01
N TYR A 121 4.24 -14.13 -17.45
CA TYR A 121 3.90 -12.84 -16.83
C TYR A 121 3.30 -12.98 -15.42
N PHE A 122 2.86 -14.19 -15.03
CA PHE A 122 2.48 -14.47 -13.64
C PHE A 122 3.67 -14.32 -12.69
N TYR A 123 4.83 -14.86 -13.07
CA TYR A 123 6.05 -14.77 -12.26
C TYR A 123 6.63 -13.35 -12.27
N VAL A 124 6.54 -12.65 -13.39
CA VAL A 124 6.98 -11.25 -13.46
C VAL A 124 6.06 -10.35 -12.63
N LEU A 125 4.76 -10.66 -12.54
CA LEU A 125 3.83 -9.97 -11.64
C LEU A 125 4.22 -10.16 -10.16
N ILE A 126 4.65 -11.36 -9.77
CA ILE A 126 5.16 -11.63 -8.42
C ILE A 126 6.41 -10.77 -8.16
N ILE A 127 7.34 -10.70 -9.09
CA ILE A 127 8.54 -9.85 -8.97
C ILE A 127 8.14 -8.38 -8.84
N ALA A 128 7.20 -7.89 -9.66
CA ALA A 128 6.68 -6.53 -9.55
C ALA A 128 6.07 -6.27 -8.16
N GLY A 129 5.24 -7.20 -7.68
CA GLY A 129 4.64 -7.12 -6.35
C GLY A 129 5.67 -7.09 -5.22
N CYS A 130 6.73 -7.90 -5.32
CA CYS A 130 7.85 -7.87 -4.36
C CYS A 130 8.55 -6.51 -4.36
N LEU A 131 8.83 -5.93 -5.54
CA LEU A 131 9.44 -4.59 -5.65
C LEU A 131 8.52 -3.50 -5.07
N PHE A 132 7.22 -3.54 -5.38
CA PHE A 132 6.25 -2.61 -4.81
C PHE A 132 6.21 -2.71 -3.28
N ASN A 133 6.27 -3.93 -2.73
CA ASN A 133 6.26 -4.15 -1.29
C ASN A 133 7.56 -3.68 -0.63
N ILE A 134 8.74 -3.93 -1.23
CA ILE A 134 10.02 -3.40 -0.75
C ILE A 134 9.93 -1.86 -0.68
N GLY A 135 9.46 -1.20 -1.74
CA GLY A 135 9.25 0.26 -1.75
C GLY A 135 8.31 0.72 -0.62
N GLY A 136 7.26 -0.05 -0.33
CA GLY A 136 6.31 0.23 0.75
C GLY A 136 6.86 0.07 2.16
N ILE A 137 8.02 -0.58 2.34
CA ILE A 137 8.65 -0.81 3.65
C ILE A 137 9.63 0.32 4.03
N TYR A 138 10.13 1.08 3.07
CA TYR A 138 11.07 2.18 3.31
C TYR A 138 10.66 3.14 4.44
N PRO A 139 9.38 3.55 4.57
CA PRO A 139 8.96 4.46 5.64
C PRO A 139 9.28 3.98 7.05
N GLN A 140 9.33 2.68 7.29
CA GLN A 140 9.67 2.12 8.60
C GLN A 140 11.07 2.52 9.10
N HIS A 141 11.95 2.95 8.19
CA HIS A 141 13.31 3.39 8.51
C HIS A 141 13.45 4.92 8.55
N PHE A 142 12.43 5.67 8.16
CA PHE A 142 12.51 7.13 8.11
C PHE A 142 12.63 7.78 9.49
N THR A 143 11.96 7.22 10.49
CA THR A 143 12.12 7.66 11.87
C THR A 143 13.56 7.49 12.35
N THR A 144 14.17 6.31 12.09
CA THR A 144 15.58 6.05 12.44
C THR A 144 16.52 6.98 11.67
N PHE A 145 16.29 7.20 10.37
CA PHE A 145 17.07 8.16 9.59
C PHE A 145 17.00 9.57 10.18
N TYR A 146 15.81 10.03 10.53
CA TYR A 146 15.61 11.34 11.14
C TYR A 146 16.37 11.46 12.46
N GLN A 147 16.27 10.47 13.33
CA GLN A 147 16.92 10.46 14.64
C GLN A 147 18.44 10.42 14.55
N THR A 148 18.99 9.69 13.59
CA THR A 148 20.44 9.48 13.47
C THR A 148 21.15 10.53 12.63
N VAL A 149 20.44 11.26 11.75
CA VAL A 149 21.04 12.22 10.83
C VAL A 149 20.53 13.64 11.07
N CYS A 150 19.21 13.83 11.27
CA CYS A 150 18.64 15.16 11.34
C CYS A 150 18.62 15.70 12.79
N ALA A 151 18.29 14.86 13.77
CA ALA A 151 18.10 15.24 15.16
C ALA A 151 19.37 15.13 16.02
N VAL A 152 20.55 15.19 15.39
CA VAL A 152 21.85 15.21 16.06
C VAL A 152 22.63 16.46 15.69
N ASP A 153 23.49 16.93 16.60
CA ASP A 153 24.43 18.03 16.33
C ASP A 153 25.66 17.55 15.56
N ALA A 154 26.64 18.43 15.35
CA ALA A 154 27.90 18.11 14.65
C ALA A 154 28.79 17.11 15.43
N SER A 155 28.56 16.95 16.74
CA SER A 155 29.29 16.00 17.60
C SER A 155 28.53 14.67 17.76
N GLY A 156 27.37 14.52 17.11
CA GLY A 156 26.55 13.32 17.18
C GLY A 156 25.65 13.24 18.43
N VAL A 157 25.54 14.34 19.17
CA VAL A 157 24.68 14.41 20.36
C VAL A 157 23.26 14.75 19.94
N ALA A 158 22.27 14.05 20.51
CA ALA A 158 20.86 14.27 20.22
C ALA A 158 20.38 15.67 20.62
N ILE A 159 19.62 16.30 19.74
CA ILE A 159 18.96 17.59 19.99
C ILE A 159 17.51 17.30 20.42
N PRO A 160 17.15 17.52 21.72
CA PRO A 160 15.85 17.08 22.25
C PRO A 160 14.66 17.63 21.49
N ASP A 161 14.68 18.91 21.11
CA ASP A 161 13.59 19.58 20.39
C ASP A 161 13.36 18.97 19.00
N LEU A 162 14.43 18.52 18.33
CA LEU A 162 14.29 17.84 17.04
C LEU A 162 13.87 16.39 17.19
N MET A 163 14.28 15.71 18.26
CA MET A 163 13.87 14.32 18.51
C MET A 163 12.35 14.17 18.63
N ILE A 164 11.65 15.15 19.19
CA ILE A 164 10.19 15.18 19.28
C ILE A 164 9.54 15.09 17.89
N MET A 165 10.20 15.61 16.86
CA MET A 165 9.69 15.61 15.48
C MET A 165 10.00 14.33 14.71
N SER A 166 10.57 13.31 15.35
CA SER A 166 11.00 12.08 14.67
C SER A 166 9.87 11.31 13.98
N GLY A 167 8.66 11.33 14.54
CA GLY A 167 7.47 10.73 13.93
C GLY A 167 6.81 11.57 12.83
N THR A 168 7.21 12.84 12.67
CA THR A 168 6.58 13.75 11.70
C THR A 168 6.87 13.31 10.28
N LEU A 169 8.08 12.83 9.99
CA LEU A 169 8.46 12.36 8.65
C LEU A 169 7.60 11.18 8.21
N GLU A 170 7.42 10.20 9.08
CA GLU A 170 6.56 9.04 8.79
C GLU A 170 5.08 9.45 8.73
N GLY A 171 4.63 10.34 9.61
CA GLY A 171 3.30 10.93 9.58
C GLY A 171 2.98 11.61 8.25
N CYS A 172 3.89 12.44 7.72
CA CYS A 172 3.77 13.04 6.39
C CYS A 172 3.70 11.98 5.28
N CYS A 173 4.51 10.92 5.39
CA CYS A 173 4.48 9.81 4.46
C CYS A 173 3.11 9.08 4.48
N MET A 174 2.51 8.88 5.65
CA MET A 174 1.18 8.26 5.80
C MET A 174 0.07 9.13 5.19
N ILE A 175 0.14 10.45 5.33
CA ILE A 175 -0.78 11.37 4.64
C ILE A 175 -0.59 11.25 3.12
N GLY A 176 0.65 11.25 2.64
CA GLY A 176 0.99 11.02 1.24
C GLY A 176 0.43 9.71 0.70
N MET A 177 0.50 8.63 1.51
CA MET A 177 -0.09 7.34 1.20
C MET A 177 -1.62 7.42 1.03
N ALA A 178 -2.32 8.15 1.89
CA ALA A 178 -3.77 8.34 1.78
C ALA A 178 -4.14 9.06 0.48
N VAL A 179 -3.47 10.17 0.17
CA VAL A 179 -3.65 10.92 -1.08
C VAL A 179 -3.28 10.06 -2.29
N GLY A 180 -2.17 9.33 -2.20
CA GLY A 180 -1.70 8.43 -3.26
C GLY A 180 -2.71 7.32 -3.60
N LYS A 181 -3.39 6.73 -2.61
CA LYS A 181 -4.43 5.70 -2.84
C LYS A 181 -5.59 6.23 -3.66
N VAL A 182 -6.07 7.42 -3.35
CA VAL A 182 -7.14 8.08 -4.11
C VAL A 182 -6.65 8.43 -5.51
N SER A 183 -5.45 9.01 -5.62
CA SER A 183 -4.88 9.44 -6.90
C SER A 183 -4.59 8.26 -7.83
N ILE A 184 -3.92 7.22 -7.34
CA ILE A 184 -3.60 6.02 -8.12
C ILE A 184 -4.90 5.30 -8.52
N GLY A 185 -5.86 5.12 -7.61
CA GLY A 185 -7.15 4.52 -7.93
C GLY A 185 -7.92 5.27 -9.03
N ALA A 186 -7.87 6.61 -9.03
CA ALA A 186 -8.47 7.42 -10.09
C ALA A 186 -7.71 7.33 -11.43
N ILE A 187 -6.38 7.26 -11.39
CA ILE A 187 -5.54 7.19 -12.59
C ILE A 187 -5.59 5.79 -13.21
N GLU A 188 -5.51 4.71 -12.42
CA GLU A 188 -5.47 3.32 -12.92
C GLU A 188 -6.74 2.96 -13.69
N SER A 189 -7.90 3.53 -13.32
CA SER A 189 -9.15 3.33 -14.05
C SER A 189 -9.07 3.84 -15.49
N LYS A 190 -8.22 4.82 -15.78
CA LYS A 190 -7.98 5.38 -17.12
C LYS A 190 -6.75 4.75 -17.79
N SER A 191 -5.66 4.63 -17.05
CA SER A 191 -4.40 4.07 -17.54
C SER A 191 -3.55 3.54 -16.38
N ILE A 192 -3.42 2.23 -16.29
CA ILE A 192 -2.55 1.59 -15.30
C ILE A 192 -1.08 2.00 -15.50
N GLN A 193 -0.65 2.25 -16.74
CA GLN A 193 0.72 2.69 -17.01
C GLN A 193 0.97 4.09 -16.43
N ALA A 194 0.01 5.01 -16.55
CA ALA A 194 0.11 6.33 -15.94
C ALA A 194 0.16 6.25 -14.41
N ALA A 195 -0.58 5.32 -13.80
CA ALA A 195 -0.53 5.08 -12.37
C ALA A 195 0.85 4.56 -11.90
N LEU A 196 1.46 3.65 -12.66
CA LEU A 196 2.82 3.15 -12.39
C LEU A 196 3.87 4.27 -12.51
N ILE A 197 3.77 5.12 -13.54
CA ILE A 197 4.64 6.29 -13.70
C ILE A 197 4.48 7.23 -12.51
N PHE A 198 3.24 7.60 -12.19
CA PHE A 198 2.94 8.51 -11.09
C PHE A 198 3.53 8.04 -9.75
N GLY A 199 3.25 6.79 -9.35
CA GLY A 199 3.75 6.23 -8.09
C GLY A 199 5.27 6.13 -8.06
N SER A 200 5.90 5.66 -9.15
CA SER A 200 7.35 5.51 -9.21
C SER A 200 8.09 6.85 -9.24
N VAL A 201 7.60 7.84 -9.99
CA VAL A 201 8.17 9.19 -10.02
C VAL A 201 8.02 9.86 -8.66
N ALA A 202 6.86 9.71 -8.00
CA ALA A 202 6.67 10.19 -6.65
C ALA A 202 7.66 9.53 -5.67
N GLY A 203 7.90 8.22 -5.81
CA GLY A 203 8.90 7.51 -5.02
C GLY A 203 10.32 8.07 -5.19
N VAL A 204 10.75 8.31 -6.42
CA VAL A 204 12.08 8.89 -6.72
C VAL A 204 12.22 10.31 -6.18
N ILE A 205 11.25 11.19 -6.50
CA ILE A 205 11.27 12.59 -6.04
C ILE A 205 11.22 12.66 -4.52
N GLY A 206 10.36 11.83 -3.89
CA GLY A 206 10.24 11.75 -2.44
C GLY A 206 11.53 11.35 -1.76
N LEU A 207 12.20 10.27 -2.24
CA LEU A 207 13.49 9.85 -1.69
C LEU A 207 14.60 10.89 -1.88
N LEU A 208 14.65 11.54 -3.04
CA LEU A 208 15.59 12.64 -3.26
C LEU A 208 15.35 13.81 -2.30
N GLY A 209 14.08 14.16 -2.06
CA GLY A 209 13.70 15.19 -1.10
C GLY A 209 14.08 14.84 0.33
N ILE A 210 13.82 13.59 0.76
CA ILE A 210 14.20 13.10 2.09
C ILE A 210 15.74 13.09 2.23
N TRP A 211 16.43 12.56 1.24
CA TRP A 211 17.90 12.48 1.23
C TRP A 211 18.53 13.87 1.33
N TYR A 212 18.17 14.78 0.41
CA TYR A 212 18.69 16.14 0.40
C TYR A 212 18.32 16.92 1.66
N GLY A 213 17.02 16.88 2.04
CA GLY A 213 16.52 17.59 3.20
C GLY A 213 17.13 17.11 4.52
N GLY A 214 17.36 15.79 4.64
CA GLY A 214 17.96 15.20 5.83
C GLY A 214 19.41 15.57 6.04
N PHE A 215 20.26 15.40 5.03
CA PHE A 215 21.68 15.70 5.14
C PHE A 215 21.98 17.20 5.24
N ASN A 216 21.16 18.05 4.60
CA ASN A 216 21.31 19.50 4.69
C ASN A 216 20.47 20.13 5.82
N LYS A 217 19.75 19.31 6.61
CA LYS A 217 18.89 19.75 7.72
C LYS A 217 17.80 20.75 7.31
N VAL A 218 17.30 20.64 6.06
CA VAL A 218 16.21 21.46 5.53
C VAL A 218 14.89 20.73 5.76
N LEU A 219 14.36 20.89 6.98
CA LEU A 219 13.17 20.15 7.45
C LEU A 219 11.93 20.27 6.53
N PRO A 220 11.58 21.43 5.95
CA PRO A 220 10.44 21.53 5.04
C PRO A 220 10.58 20.61 3.81
N VAL A 221 11.79 20.54 3.23
CA VAL A 221 12.07 19.69 2.06
C VAL A 221 12.02 18.22 2.47
N LEU A 222 12.54 17.87 3.65
CA LEU A 222 12.50 16.53 4.21
C LEU A 222 11.05 16.04 4.38
N PHE A 223 10.21 16.80 5.05
CA PHE A 223 8.82 16.41 5.33
C PHE A 223 7.96 16.38 4.07
N PHE A 224 8.14 17.34 3.16
CA PHE A 224 7.48 17.33 1.85
C PHE A 224 7.94 16.13 1.01
N GLY A 225 9.23 15.78 1.07
CA GLY A 225 9.77 14.57 0.45
C GLY A 225 9.09 13.31 0.99
N GLY A 226 8.88 13.22 2.31
CA GLY A 226 8.13 12.15 2.95
C GLY A 226 6.69 12.04 2.43
N PHE A 227 5.98 13.17 2.36
CA PHE A 227 4.63 13.23 1.79
C PHE A 227 4.57 12.73 0.35
N ILE A 228 5.48 13.20 -0.51
CA ILE A 228 5.55 12.74 -1.91
C ILE A 228 5.89 11.25 -2.00
N PHE A 229 6.86 10.77 -1.17
CA PHE A 229 7.23 9.36 -1.16
C PHE A 229 6.06 8.44 -0.79
N GLY A 230 5.21 8.88 0.13
CA GLY A 230 4.02 8.12 0.54
C GLY A 230 3.13 7.71 -0.63
N MET A 231 3.12 8.46 -1.73
CA MET A 231 2.35 8.16 -2.94
C MET A 231 2.87 6.95 -3.72
N LEU A 232 4.05 6.40 -3.39
CA LEU A 232 4.53 5.14 -3.96
C LEU A 232 3.79 3.92 -3.38
N TYR A 233 3.44 3.94 -2.09
CA TYR A 233 2.87 2.80 -1.37
C TYR A 233 1.63 2.18 -2.03
N PRO A 234 0.72 2.96 -2.63
CA PRO A 234 -0.45 2.42 -3.31
C PRO A 234 -0.16 1.49 -4.48
N LEU A 235 1.06 1.44 -5.00
CA LEU A 235 1.43 0.47 -6.04
C LEU A 235 1.24 -0.98 -5.56
N VAL A 236 1.52 -1.27 -4.28
CA VAL A 236 1.31 -2.61 -3.73
C VAL A 236 -0.15 -2.85 -3.30
N THR A 237 -0.87 -1.81 -2.87
CA THR A 237 -2.19 -1.98 -2.26
C THR A 237 -3.37 -1.76 -3.21
N THR A 238 -3.18 -0.99 -4.28
CA THR A 238 -4.22 -0.71 -5.29
C THR A 238 -3.81 -1.20 -6.67
N ALA A 239 -2.61 -0.86 -7.16
CA ALA A 239 -2.22 -1.21 -8.51
C ALA A 239 -1.97 -2.72 -8.69
N LEU A 240 -1.35 -3.40 -7.72
CA LEU A 240 -1.08 -4.85 -7.82
C LEU A 240 -2.35 -5.69 -7.96
N PRO A 241 -3.40 -5.55 -7.12
CA PRO A 241 -4.66 -6.26 -7.31
C PRO A 241 -5.35 -5.89 -8.63
N TYR A 242 -5.30 -4.60 -9.03
CA TYR A 242 -5.87 -4.17 -10.31
C TYR A 242 -5.16 -4.82 -11.51
N ILE A 243 -3.82 -4.85 -11.52
CA ILE A 243 -3.04 -5.53 -12.57
C ILE A 243 -3.37 -7.02 -12.60
N THR A 244 -3.49 -7.66 -11.44
CA THR A 244 -3.84 -9.09 -11.35
C THR A 244 -5.19 -9.35 -12.02
N ARG A 245 -6.20 -8.54 -11.73
CA ARG A 245 -7.53 -8.64 -12.34
C ARG A 245 -7.50 -8.35 -13.85
N LEU A 246 -6.70 -7.38 -14.27
CA LEU A 246 -6.53 -7.02 -15.69
C LEU A 246 -5.92 -8.16 -16.51
N LEU A 247 -4.98 -8.92 -15.93
CA LEU A 247 -4.24 -9.99 -16.61
C LEU A 247 -4.97 -11.34 -16.61
N PHE A 248 -5.70 -11.66 -15.54
CA PHE A 248 -6.25 -13.00 -15.35
C PHE A 248 -7.77 -13.04 -15.31
N GLY A 249 -8.43 -11.87 -15.24
CA GLY A 249 -9.88 -11.76 -15.12
C GLY A 249 -10.40 -12.08 -13.72
N GLU A 250 -11.70 -12.44 -13.63
CA GLU A 250 -12.40 -12.60 -12.36
C GLU A 250 -12.62 -14.06 -11.94
N LYS A 251 -12.57 -15.02 -12.87
CA LYS A 251 -12.97 -16.43 -12.66
C LYS A 251 -12.33 -17.09 -11.43
N ASP A 252 -11.01 -17.04 -11.29
CA ASP A 252 -10.22 -17.60 -10.18
C ASP A 252 -9.36 -16.51 -9.51
N TYR A 253 -9.81 -15.25 -9.54
CA TYR A 253 -9.04 -14.10 -9.06
C TYR A 253 -8.48 -14.31 -7.65
N ASP A 254 -9.31 -14.72 -6.69
CA ASP A 254 -8.91 -14.87 -5.29
C ASP A 254 -7.80 -15.91 -5.11
N LYS A 255 -7.86 -17.02 -5.87
CA LYS A 255 -6.83 -18.06 -5.85
C LYS A 255 -5.51 -17.56 -6.44
N ILE A 256 -5.59 -16.86 -7.59
CA ILE A 256 -4.41 -16.31 -8.28
C ILE A 256 -3.76 -15.23 -7.42
N TYR A 257 -4.55 -14.29 -6.92
CA TYR A 257 -4.06 -13.18 -6.12
C TYR A 257 -3.47 -13.63 -4.78
N SER A 258 -4.07 -14.64 -4.13
CA SER A 258 -3.51 -15.21 -2.90
C SER A 258 -2.13 -15.82 -3.12
N VAL A 259 -1.92 -16.52 -4.24
CA VAL A 259 -0.62 -17.09 -4.59
C VAL A 259 0.40 -16.00 -4.94
N VAL A 260 -0.02 -14.89 -5.59
CA VAL A 260 0.84 -13.72 -5.82
C VAL A 260 1.25 -13.06 -4.50
N LEU A 261 0.31 -12.89 -3.55
CA LEU A 261 0.58 -12.23 -2.27
C LEU A 261 1.51 -13.02 -1.35
N MET A 262 1.54 -14.34 -1.46
CA MET A 262 2.38 -15.19 -0.58
C MET A 262 3.87 -14.81 -0.66
N PRO A 263 4.56 -14.84 -1.82
CA PRO A 263 5.95 -14.42 -1.92
C PRO A 263 6.13 -12.91 -1.70
N VAL A 264 5.17 -12.07 -2.07
CA VAL A 264 5.21 -10.63 -1.84
C VAL A 264 5.29 -10.32 -0.33
N ASN A 265 4.47 -10.97 0.48
CA ASN A 265 4.49 -10.78 1.93
C ASN A 265 5.75 -11.41 2.57
N LEU A 266 6.22 -12.55 2.04
CA LEU A 266 7.45 -13.18 2.52
C LEU A 266 8.67 -12.27 2.29
N VAL A 267 8.81 -11.72 1.09
CA VAL A 267 9.86 -10.74 0.78
C VAL A 267 9.73 -9.51 1.68
N GLY A 268 8.50 -9.01 1.90
CA GLY A 268 8.23 -7.91 2.80
C GLY A 268 8.70 -8.16 4.23
N ALA A 269 8.52 -9.37 4.75
CA ALA A 269 8.96 -9.72 6.10
C ALA A 269 10.49 -9.62 6.29
N PHE A 270 11.25 -9.95 5.26
CA PHE A 270 12.73 -9.85 5.29
C PHE A 270 13.26 -8.49 4.83
N ALA A 271 12.49 -7.75 4.04
CA ALA A 271 12.95 -6.49 3.47
C ALA A 271 13.27 -5.44 4.53
N ALA A 272 12.51 -5.37 5.62
CA ALA A 272 12.80 -4.44 6.72
C ALA A 272 14.19 -4.69 7.33
N SER A 273 14.50 -5.96 7.65
CA SER A 273 15.82 -6.32 8.17
C SER A 273 16.93 -6.14 7.12
N GLY A 274 16.65 -6.46 5.85
CA GLY A 274 17.60 -6.26 4.76
C GLY A 274 17.94 -4.79 4.54
N LEU A 275 16.96 -3.90 4.58
CA LEU A 275 17.18 -2.46 4.49
C LEU A 275 17.92 -1.91 5.70
N ALA A 276 17.68 -2.47 6.89
CA ALA A 276 18.45 -2.11 8.10
C ALA A 276 19.93 -2.44 7.95
N LEU A 277 20.28 -3.59 7.39
CA LEU A 277 21.67 -3.95 7.13
C LEU A 277 22.36 -2.99 6.14
N ILE A 278 21.61 -2.43 5.19
CA ILE A 278 22.16 -1.48 4.22
C ILE A 278 22.58 -0.18 4.89
N TYR A 279 21.75 0.45 5.72
CA TYR A 279 22.15 1.70 6.36
C TYR A 279 23.12 1.50 7.53
N GLN A 280 23.10 0.35 8.20
CA GLN A 280 24.05 0.01 9.27
C GLN A 280 25.46 -0.33 8.75
N GLY A 281 25.55 -0.90 7.56
CA GLY A 281 26.83 -1.25 6.91
C GLY A 281 27.31 -0.14 5.98
N PRO A 282 26.89 -0.12 4.69
CA PRO A 282 27.33 0.88 3.71
C PRO A 282 26.84 2.32 4.00
N GLY A 283 25.82 2.48 4.83
CA GLY A 283 25.33 3.79 5.28
C GLY A 283 24.09 4.30 4.54
N TRP A 284 23.58 5.44 5.01
CA TRP A 284 22.35 6.04 4.53
C TRP A 284 22.38 6.44 3.05
N ASN A 285 23.53 6.85 2.51
CA ASN A 285 23.64 7.17 1.10
C ASN A 285 23.29 5.96 0.21
N THR A 286 23.82 4.79 0.56
CA THR A 286 23.51 3.55 -0.15
C THR A 286 22.04 3.16 0.00
N PHE A 287 21.45 3.35 1.19
CA PHE A 287 20.04 3.13 1.44
C PHE A 287 19.16 3.95 0.46
N PHE A 288 19.43 5.23 0.28
CA PHE A 288 18.68 6.08 -0.65
C PHE A 288 18.91 5.70 -2.12
N ILE A 289 20.15 5.40 -2.52
CA ILE A 289 20.46 4.96 -3.88
C ILE A 289 19.71 3.67 -4.23
N VAL A 290 19.72 2.68 -3.32
CA VAL A 290 18.98 1.43 -3.50
C VAL A 290 17.47 1.69 -3.60
N GLY A 291 16.93 2.59 -2.75
CA GLY A 291 15.52 2.97 -2.78
C GLY A 291 15.10 3.61 -4.11
N ILE A 292 15.91 4.51 -4.64
CA ILE A 292 15.68 5.12 -5.95
C ILE A 292 15.70 4.03 -7.04
N GLY A 293 16.67 3.10 -6.98
CA GLY A 293 16.73 1.95 -7.87
C GLY A 293 15.47 1.09 -7.81
N VAL A 294 14.96 0.80 -6.59
CA VAL A 294 13.70 0.06 -6.39
C VAL A 294 12.52 0.82 -6.99
N ALA A 295 12.39 2.14 -6.78
CA ALA A 295 11.31 2.94 -7.32
C ALA A 295 11.32 2.94 -8.87
N ILE A 296 12.49 3.02 -9.50
CA ILE A 296 12.64 2.91 -10.96
C ILE A 296 12.24 1.51 -11.43
N MET A 297 12.71 0.46 -10.74
CA MET A 297 12.38 -0.93 -11.10
C MET A 297 10.89 -1.24 -10.92
N CYS A 298 10.19 -0.60 -9.98
CA CYS A 298 8.73 -0.68 -9.86
C CYS A 298 8.06 -0.26 -11.18
N PHE A 299 8.49 0.84 -11.78
CA PHE A 299 7.96 1.29 -13.08
C PHE A 299 8.34 0.32 -14.20
N VAL A 300 9.62 -0.07 -14.31
CA VAL A 300 10.11 -0.90 -15.42
C VAL A 300 9.41 -2.25 -15.41
N VAL A 301 9.48 -2.98 -14.30
CA VAL A 301 8.92 -4.34 -14.20
C VAL A 301 7.39 -4.30 -14.26
N GLY A 302 6.74 -3.34 -13.58
CA GLY A 302 5.30 -3.14 -13.66
C GLY A 302 4.82 -2.87 -15.10
N SER A 303 5.54 -2.00 -15.84
CA SER A 303 5.21 -1.69 -17.24
C SER A 303 5.42 -2.88 -18.18
N VAL A 304 6.45 -3.69 -17.95
CA VAL A 304 6.69 -4.94 -18.72
C VAL A 304 5.50 -5.89 -18.53
N VAL A 305 5.09 -6.13 -17.29
CA VAL A 305 3.95 -7.01 -16.98
C VAL A 305 2.67 -6.53 -17.67
N VAL A 306 2.36 -5.25 -17.54
CA VAL A 306 1.14 -4.68 -18.14
C VAL A 306 1.18 -4.73 -19.66
N LYS A 307 2.29 -4.29 -20.28
CA LYS A 307 2.39 -4.19 -21.74
C LYS A 307 2.32 -5.55 -22.41
N PHE A 308 3.08 -6.52 -21.92
CA PHE A 308 3.17 -7.82 -22.54
C PHE A 308 2.09 -8.79 -22.06
N GLY A 309 1.75 -8.79 -20.78
CA GLY A 309 0.72 -9.67 -20.22
C GLY A 309 -0.68 -9.35 -20.75
N VAL A 310 -1.05 -8.06 -20.89
CA VAL A 310 -2.34 -7.66 -21.48
C VAL A 310 -2.42 -8.05 -22.97
N LYS A 311 -1.31 -7.94 -23.70
CA LYS A 311 -1.26 -8.34 -25.11
C LYS A 311 -1.47 -9.86 -25.27
N ASP A 312 -0.81 -10.66 -24.44
CA ASP A 312 -0.93 -12.12 -24.45
C ASP A 312 -2.36 -12.57 -24.08
N TYR A 313 -2.93 -11.99 -23.02
CA TYR A 313 -4.31 -12.26 -22.58
C TYR A 313 -5.36 -11.92 -23.65
N ARG A 314 -5.19 -10.82 -24.39
CA ARG A 314 -6.07 -10.46 -25.51
C ARG A 314 -5.92 -11.41 -26.67
N GLY A 315 -4.71 -11.88 -26.96
CA GLY A 315 -4.44 -12.89 -27.98
C GLY A 315 -5.13 -14.22 -27.69
N ASP A 316 -5.04 -14.69 -26.45
CA ASP A 316 -5.72 -15.93 -26.02
C ASP A 316 -7.25 -15.85 -26.15
N LYS A 317 -7.85 -14.68 -25.84
CA LYS A 317 -9.30 -14.46 -26.01
C LYS A 317 -9.75 -14.52 -27.47
N VAL A 318 -8.96 -13.96 -28.38
CA VAL A 318 -9.27 -14.00 -29.82
C VAL A 318 -9.18 -15.43 -30.35
N GLN A 319 -8.16 -16.20 -29.93
CA GLN A 319 -8.03 -17.60 -30.33
C GLN A 319 -9.12 -18.50 -29.78
N SER A 320 -9.55 -18.31 -28.53
CA SER A 320 -10.65 -19.06 -27.95
C SER A 320 -12.01 -18.74 -28.57
N ALA A 321 -12.23 -17.49 -28.97
CA ALA A 321 -13.44 -17.07 -29.69
C ALA A 321 -13.50 -17.55 -31.14
N GLN A 322 -12.36 -17.85 -31.76
CA GLN A 322 -12.28 -18.43 -33.13
C GLN A 322 -12.39 -19.96 -33.12
N ALA A 323 -12.15 -20.59 -31.96
CA ALA A 323 -12.22 -22.04 -31.78
C ALA A 323 -13.58 -22.55 -31.27
N ALA A 324 -14.50 -21.64 -30.87
CA ALA A 324 -15.85 -21.90 -30.46
C ALA A 324 -16.83 -21.56 -31.57
#